data_c94000044245b7933c810bb75a039b55
#
_entry.id   c94000044245b7933c810bb75a039b55
#
_cell.length_a   1.000
_cell.length_b   1.000
_cell.length_c   1.000
_cell.angle_alpha   90.00
_cell.angle_beta   90.00
_cell.angle_gamma   90.00
#
_symmetry.space_group_name_H-M   'P 1'
#
loop_
_entity.id
_entity.type
_entity.pdbx_description
1 polymer ?
#
loop_
_entity_poly.entity_id
_entity_poly.type
_entity_poly.pdbx_seq_one_letter_code
_entity_poly.pdbx_strand_id
1 'polypeptide(L)'
;MPELTFRNAEEKDVPLILEFIKKLADYEHRLDEVIATEEALKYWIFDKNQAEVIFALEDGKEIGFAFFFLSFSTYIANVNMHLEDLFIDPEYRGKGYGKALLRELAKIVKERGYGRFEWTCLEWNESSKEFYKSLGAEEKDWDVFHFTGQSLEDFINED
;
A
#
# COMPACT_ATOMS: atom_id res chain seq x y z
N MET A 1 -9.94 -4.72 -26.75
CA MET A 1 -8.95 -4.52 -25.67
C MET A 1 -9.68 -4.30 -24.35
N PRO A 2 -9.31 -5.04 -23.30
CA PRO A 2 -9.88 -4.78 -21.98
C PRO A 2 -9.57 -3.35 -21.52
N GLU A 3 -10.52 -2.74 -20.84
CA GLU A 3 -10.37 -1.38 -20.33
C GLU A 3 -9.93 -1.43 -18.86
N LEU A 4 -8.78 -0.81 -18.56
CA LEU A 4 -8.29 -0.63 -17.21
C LEU A 4 -8.74 0.73 -16.68
N THR A 5 -9.45 0.72 -15.57
CA THR A 5 -9.89 1.94 -14.89
C THR A 5 -9.53 1.89 -13.41
N PHE A 6 -9.64 3.03 -12.73
CA PHE A 6 -9.34 3.15 -11.31
C PHE A 6 -10.50 3.85 -10.61
N ARG A 7 -10.76 3.47 -9.36
CA ARG A 7 -11.73 4.17 -8.53
C ARG A 7 -11.31 4.19 -7.07
N ASN A 8 -11.74 5.21 -6.37
CA ASN A 8 -11.54 5.27 -4.92
C ASN A 8 -12.46 4.25 -4.24
N ALA A 9 -11.99 3.68 -3.13
CA ALA A 9 -12.82 2.82 -2.32
C ALA A 9 -13.88 3.63 -1.57
N GLU A 10 -15.02 2.99 -1.34
CA GLU A 10 -16.10 3.50 -0.50
C GLU A 10 -16.23 2.62 0.73
N GLU A 11 -16.96 3.07 1.74
CA GLU A 11 -17.13 2.31 2.98
C GLU A 11 -17.67 0.90 2.74
N LYS A 12 -18.57 0.74 1.78
CA LYS A 12 -19.14 -0.57 1.41
C LYS A 12 -18.08 -1.56 0.88
N ASP A 13 -16.91 -1.06 0.48
CA ASP A 13 -15.83 -1.88 -0.06
C ASP A 13 -14.92 -2.49 1.01
N VAL A 14 -15.16 -2.22 2.30
CA VAL A 14 -14.31 -2.75 3.38
C VAL A 14 -14.09 -4.25 3.30
N PRO A 15 -15.12 -5.09 3.05
CA PRO A 15 -14.89 -6.53 2.88
C PRO A 15 -13.92 -6.85 1.72
N LEU A 16 -14.03 -6.15 0.62
CA LEU A 16 -13.14 -6.34 -0.54
C LEU A 16 -11.70 -5.90 -0.23
N ILE A 17 -11.55 -4.80 0.51
CA ILE A 17 -10.22 -4.35 0.97
C ILE A 17 -9.56 -5.44 1.81
N LEU A 18 -10.28 -6.01 2.77
CA LEU A 18 -9.74 -7.08 3.61
C LEU A 18 -9.38 -8.31 2.80
N GLU A 19 -10.20 -8.66 1.80
CA GLU A 19 -9.91 -9.77 0.90
C GLU A 19 -8.58 -9.56 0.16
N PHE A 20 -8.34 -8.38 -0.39
CA PHE A 20 -7.09 -8.08 -1.08
C PHE A 20 -5.89 -8.06 -0.12
N ILE A 21 -6.06 -7.55 1.10
CA ILE A 21 -5.01 -7.59 2.12
C ILE A 21 -4.59 -9.04 2.38
N LYS A 22 -5.56 -9.94 2.54
CA LYS A 22 -5.28 -11.36 2.79
C LYS A 22 -4.62 -12.03 1.60
N LYS A 23 -5.05 -11.70 0.38
CA LYS A 23 -4.43 -12.24 -0.84
C LYS A 23 -2.97 -11.83 -0.96
N LEU A 24 -2.66 -10.57 -0.67
CA LEU A 24 -1.28 -10.09 -0.69
C LEU A 24 -0.44 -10.77 0.39
N ALA A 25 -0.99 -10.88 1.61
CA ALA A 25 -0.30 -11.53 2.71
C ALA A 25 0.00 -13.01 2.39
N ASP A 26 -0.93 -13.70 1.75
CA ASP A 26 -0.72 -15.08 1.32
C ASP A 26 0.41 -15.16 0.27
N TYR A 27 0.44 -14.24 -0.68
CA TYR A 27 1.54 -14.15 -1.65
C TYR A 27 2.88 -13.93 -0.96
N GLU A 28 2.91 -13.14 0.12
CA GLU A 28 4.12 -12.86 0.88
C GLU A 28 4.46 -13.93 1.93
N HIS A 29 3.68 -15.01 2.00
CA HIS A 29 3.82 -16.09 2.98
C HIS A 29 3.66 -15.62 4.42
N ARG A 30 2.79 -14.63 4.64
CA ARG A 30 2.53 -14.00 5.94
C ARG A 30 1.05 -13.92 6.29
N LEU A 31 0.22 -14.77 5.71
CA LEU A 31 -1.23 -14.75 5.96
C LEU A 31 -1.56 -14.89 7.47
N ASP A 32 -0.77 -15.69 8.19
CA ASP A 32 -0.93 -15.91 9.63
C ASP A 32 -0.66 -14.66 10.47
N GLU A 33 -0.01 -13.64 9.91
CA GLU A 33 0.24 -12.38 10.60
C GLU A 33 -0.91 -11.38 10.47
N VAL A 34 -1.90 -11.66 9.62
CA VAL A 34 -3.03 -10.74 9.39
C VAL A 34 -4.05 -10.89 10.51
N ILE A 35 -4.20 -9.85 11.30
CA ILE A 35 -5.21 -9.75 12.36
C ILE A 35 -6.23 -8.64 12.09
N ALA A 36 -6.14 -8.03 10.90
CA ALA A 36 -7.03 -6.96 10.49
C ALA A 36 -8.50 -7.41 10.49
N THR A 37 -9.37 -6.50 10.88
CA THR A 37 -10.82 -6.72 10.88
C THR A 37 -11.51 -5.67 10.03
N GLU A 38 -12.71 -5.98 9.56
CA GLU A 38 -13.53 -5.00 8.83
C GLU A 38 -13.82 -3.76 9.68
N GLU A 39 -14.08 -3.93 10.97
CA GLU A 39 -14.32 -2.83 11.89
C GLU A 39 -13.13 -1.88 12.00
N ALA A 40 -11.92 -2.42 12.14
CA ALA A 40 -10.71 -1.62 12.23
C ALA A 40 -10.43 -0.89 10.92
N LEU A 41 -10.61 -1.54 9.78
CA LEU A 41 -10.42 -0.92 8.47
C LEU A 41 -11.40 0.23 8.25
N LYS A 42 -12.68 0.01 8.57
CA LYS A 42 -13.69 1.08 8.49
C LYS A 42 -13.30 2.27 9.34
N TYR A 43 -12.91 2.02 10.58
CA TYR A 43 -12.55 3.07 11.54
C TYR A 43 -11.38 3.92 11.03
N TRP A 44 -10.28 3.29 10.67
CA TRP A 44 -9.07 4.03 10.28
C TRP A 44 -9.17 4.67 8.90
N ILE A 45 -9.82 4.00 7.93
CA ILE A 45 -9.89 4.49 6.55
C ILE A 45 -11.01 5.54 6.41
N PHE A 46 -12.21 5.24 6.91
CA PHE A 46 -13.39 6.07 6.63
C PHE A 46 -13.79 7.00 7.77
N ASP A 47 -13.65 6.57 9.03
CA ASP A 47 -13.99 7.43 10.17
C ASP A 47 -12.86 8.42 10.49
N LYS A 48 -11.61 7.96 10.45
CA LYS A 48 -10.43 8.77 10.81
C LYS A 48 -9.63 9.27 9.61
N ASN A 49 -9.89 8.78 8.42
CA ASN A 49 -9.19 9.19 7.19
C ASN A 49 -7.67 9.09 7.29
N GLN A 50 -7.17 8.03 7.95
CA GLN A 50 -5.73 7.80 8.11
C GLN A 50 -5.09 7.09 6.95
N ALA A 51 -5.90 6.51 6.06
CA ALA A 51 -5.43 5.81 4.88
C ALA A 51 -6.45 5.93 3.76
N GLU A 52 -6.01 5.68 2.54
CA GLU A 52 -6.86 5.70 1.35
C GLU A 52 -6.62 4.44 0.53
N VAL A 53 -7.63 4.03 -0.20
CA VAL A 53 -7.57 2.84 -1.05
C VAL A 53 -8.09 3.17 -2.43
N ILE A 54 -7.36 2.72 -3.45
CA ILE A 54 -7.77 2.82 -4.85
C ILE A 54 -7.81 1.41 -5.42
N PHE A 55 -8.88 1.07 -6.13
CA PHE A 55 -8.99 -0.18 -6.85
C PHE A 55 -8.62 0.00 -8.32
N ALA A 56 -7.99 -1.04 -8.87
CA ALA A 56 -7.83 -1.19 -10.31
C ALA A 56 -8.92 -2.13 -10.81
N LEU A 57 -9.56 -1.75 -11.92
CA LEU A 57 -10.66 -2.50 -12.50
C LEU A 57 -10.35 -2.84 -13.96
N GLU A 58 -10.60 -4.11 -14.33
CA GLU A 58 -10.63 -4.50 -15.74
C GLU A 58 -12.09 -4.71 -16.14
N ASP A 59 -12.53 -3.95 -17.13
CA ASP A 59 -13.92 -3.99 -17.61
C ASP A 59 -14.95 -3.91 -16.47
N GLY A 60 -14.68 -3.03 -15.49
CA GLY A 60 -15.58 -2.78 -14.37
C GLY A 60 -15.48 -3.75 -13.20
N LYS A 61 -14.59 -4.74 -13.26
CA LYS A 61 -14.37 -5.69 -12.17
C LYS A 61 -13.09 -5.34 -11.42
N GLU A 62 -13.17 -5.25 -10.10
CA GLU A 62 -11.99 -5.00 -9.26
C GLU A 62 -11.01 -6.16 -9.32
N ILE A 63 -9.80 -5.90 -9.79
CA ILE A 63 -8.77 -6.92 -10.00
C ILE A 63 -7.49 -6.64 -9.21
N GLY A 64 -7.46 -5.57 -8.48
CA GLY A 64 -6.33 -5.20 -7.65
C GLY A 64 -6.60 -3.95 -6.84
N PHE A 65 -5.66 -3.60 -5.98
CA PHE A 65 -5.78 -2.43 -5.12
C PHE A 65 -4.44 -1.81 -4.79
N ALA A 66 -4.49 -0.55 -4.36
CA ALA A 66 -3.39 0.15 -3.71
C ALA A 66 -3.90 0.73 -2.40
N PHE A 67 -3.15 0.52 -1.33
CA PHE A 67 -3.44 1.04 0.00
C PHE A 67 -2.32 1.99 0.39
N PHE A 68 -2.64 3.24 0.70
CA PHE A 68 -1.62 4.24 0.99
C PHE A 68 -2.05 5.20 2.10
N PHE A 69 -1.07 5.85 2.69
CA PHE A 69 -1.26 6.88 3.70
C PHE A 69 -0.20 7.97 3.55
N LEU A 70 -0.36 9.07 4.28
CA LEU A 70 0.59 10.17 4.22
C LEU A 70 1.57 10.11 5.38
N SER A 71 2.86 10.11 5.07
CA SER A 71 3.93 10.32 6.04
C SER A 71 4.47 11.75 5.86
N PHE A 72 5.40 12.17 6.69
CA PHE A 72 5.92 13.54 6.64
C PHE A 72 7.45 13.52 6.67
N SER A 73 8.08 14.31 5.81
CA SER A 73 9.52 14.52 5.83
C SER A 73 9.83 15.93 6.35
N THR A 74 10.53 16.00 7.47
CA THR A 74 10.97 17.28 8.02
C THR A 74 12.05 17.93 7.15
N TYR A 75 12.81 17.14 6.39
CA TYR A 75 13.86 17.66 5.51
C TYR A 75 13.29 18.50 4.38
N ILE A 76 12.15 18.12 3.84
CA ILE A 76 11.52 18.87 2.75
C ILE A 76 10.29 19.65 3.20
N ALA A 77 9.92 19.53 4.49
CA ALA A 77 8.72 20.16 5.08
C ALA A 77 7.47 19.90 4.24
N ASN A 78 7.27 18.65 3.86
CA ASN A 78 6.15 18.25 3.02
C ASN A 78 5.73 16.82 3.36
N VAL A 79 4.52 16.46 2.94
CA VAL A 79 4.01 15.12 3.10
C VAL A 79 4.48 14.21 1.97
N ASN A 80 4.58 12.95 2.27
CA ASN A 80 4.87 11.91 1.28
C ASN A 80 3.66 11.00 1.16
N MET A 81 3.39 10.49 -0.02
CA MET A 81 2.51 9.33 -0.14
C MET A 81 3.33 8.10 0.18
N HIS A 82 2.94 7.37 1.21
CA HIS A 82 3.52 6.07 1.53
C HIS A 82 2.59 4.97 1.06
N LEU A 83 3.03 4.22 0.06
CA LEU A 83 2.28 3.08 -0.46
C LEU A 83 2.55 1.88 0.44
N GLU A 84 1.53 1.46 1.18
CA GLU A 84 1.62 0.29 2.06
C GLU A 84 1.51 -1.01 1.27
N ASP A 85 0.48 -1.13 0.44
CA ASP A 85 0.21 -2.33 -0.34
C ASP A 85 -0.14 -2.00 -1.77
N LEU A 86 0.36 -2.82 -2.71
CA LEU A 86 -0.07 -2.82 -4.09
C LEU A 86 -0.19 -4.28 -4.54
N PHE A 87 -1.35 -4.66 -5.04
CA PHE A 87 -1.62 -6.04 -5.42
C PHE A 87 -2.52 -6.09 -6.65
N ILE A 88 -2.17 -6.98 -7.57
CA ILE A 88 -2.99 -7.32 -8.73
C ILE A 88 -3.25 -8.83 -8.66
N ASP A 89 -4.48 -9.24 -8.82
CA ASP A 89 -4.83 -10.67 -8.84
C ASP A 89 -3.95 -11.41 -9.84
N PRO A 90 -3.47 -12.61 -9.49
CA PRO A 90 -2.50 -13.34 -10.33
C PRO A 90 -2.94 -13.56 -11.78
N GLU A 91 -4.22 -13.82 -12.01
CA GLU A 91 -4.75 -14.04 -13.35
C GLU A 91 -4.74 -12.79 -14.25
N TYR A 92 -4.54 -11.64 -13.67
CA TYR A 92 -4.49 -10.35 -14.39
C TYR A 92 -3.06 -9.78 -14.47
N ARG A 93 -2.07 -10.53 -14.03
CA ARG A 93 -0.66 -10.11 -14.09
C ARG A 93 -0.08 -10.28 -15.49
N GLY A 94 1.04 -9.61 -15.74
CA GLY A 94 1.72 -9.66 -17.03
C GLY A 94 1.10 -8.76 -18.09
N LYS A 95 0.14 -7.92 -17.72
CA LYS A 95 -0.54 -6.96 -18.61
C LYS A 95 -0.11 -5.50 -18.37
N GLY A 96 0.81 -5.26 -17.43
CA GLY A 96 1.26 -3.91 -17.09
C GLY A 96 0.34 -3.17 -16.11
N TYR A 97 -0.60 -3.84 -15.48
CA TYR A 97 -1.57 -3.21 -14.58
C TYR A 97 -0.95 -2.68 -13.29
N GLY A 98 0.02 -3.40 -12.72
CA GLY A 98 0.73 -2.91 -11.55
C GLY A 98 1.48 -1.61 -11.83
N LYS A 99 2.16 -1.54 -12.95
CA LYS A 99 2.85 -0.33 -13.39
C LYS A 99 1.86 0.81 -13.64
N ALA A 100 0.73 0.52 -14.26
CA ALA A 100 -0.31 1.51 -14.51
C ALA A 100 -0.89 2.06 -13.20
N LEU A 101 -1.11 1.20 -12.20
CA LEU A 101 -1.59 1.62 -10.89
C LEU A 101 -0.55 2.48 -10.17
N LEU A 102 0.73 2.13 -10.22
CA LEU A 102 1.81 2.96 -9.67
C LEU A 102 1.82 4.35 -10.34
N ARG A 103 1.64 4.39 -11.65
CA ARG A 103 1.60 5.65 -12.39
C ARG A 103 0.41 6.51 -11.98
N GLU A 104 -0.74 5.88 -11.74
CA GLU A 104 -1.93 6.59 -11.26
C GLU A 104 -1.66 7.23 -9.89
N LEU A 105 -1.03 6.49 -8.98
CA LEU A 105 -0.63 7.03 -7.68
C LEU A 105 0.37 8.18 -7.81
N ALA A 106 1.34 8.05 -8.70
CA ALA A 106 2.33 9.11 -8.97
C ALA A 106 1.65 10.39 -9.47
N LYS A 107 0.61 10.27 -10.30
CA LYS A 107 -0.18 11.43 -10.74
C LYS A 107 -0.87 12.11 -9.56
N ILE A 108 -1.43 11.33 -8.64
CA ILE A 108 -2.08 11.86 -7.43
C ILE A 108 -1.06 12.61 -6.58
N VAL A 109 0.13 12.06 -6.40
CA VAL A 109 1.24 12.72 -5.68
C VAL A 109 1.50 14.11 -6.27
N LYS A 110 1.63 14.17 -7.58
CA LYS A 110 1.89 15.44 -8.27
C LYS A 110 0.71 16.41 -8.16
N GLU A 111 -0.50 15.94 -8.39
CA GLU A 111 -1.71 16.78 -8.35
C GLU A 111 -1.95 17.39 -6.98
N ARG A 112 -1.69 16.61 -5.91
CA ARG A 112 -1.88 17.06 -4.53
C ARG A 112 -0.68 17.84 -3.99
N GLY A 113 0.41 17.95 -4.72
CA GLY A 113 1.60 18.70 -4.30
C GLY A 113 2.42 18.01 -3.23
N TYR A 114 2.34 16.68 -3.13
CA TYR A 114 3.14 15.90 -2.18
C TYR A 114 4.60 15.90 -2.60
N GLY A 115 5.51 15.77 -1.63
CA GLY A 115 6.94 15.87 -1.89
C GLY A 115 7.58 14.61 -2.43
N ARG A 116 7.06 13.45 -2.02
CA ARG A 116 7.63 12.14 -2.39
C ARG A 116 6.55 11.08 -2.53
N PHE A 117 6.89 10.06 -3.30
CA PHE A 117 6.13 8.82 -3.40
C PHE A 117 7.09 7.71 -2.97
N GLU A 118 6.77 7.02 -1.87
CA GLU A 118 7.66 6.02 -1.27
C GLU A 118 6.92 4.73 -0.93
N TRP A 119 7.65 3.63 -0.90
CA TRP A 119 7.14 2.33 -0.47
C TRP A 119 8.29 1.47 0.02
N THR A 120 7.96 0.36 0.70
CA THR A 120 8.94 -0.62 1.13
C THR A 120 8.76 -1.90 0.33
N CYS A 121 9.79 -2.73 0.34
CA CYS A 121 9.79 -4.01 -0.35
C CYS A 121 10.49 -5.02 0.56
N LEU A 122 9.97 -6.24 0.61
CA LEU A 122 10.60 -7.30 1.38
C LEU A 122 12.02 -7.53 0.87
N GLU A 123 12.95 -7.68 1.80
CA GLU A 123 14.38 -7.77 1.49
C GLU A 123 14.71 -8.85 0.47
N TRP A 124 14.02 -10.00 0.54
CA TRP A 124 14.25 -11.13 -0.36
C TRP A 124 13.68 -10.94 -1.77
N ASN A 125 12.82 -9.95 -1.99
CA ASN A 125 12.08 -9.79 -3.24
C ASN A 125 12.88 -9.04 -4.30
N GLU A 126 13.94 -9.67 -4.79
CA GLU A 126 14.87 -9.06 -5.75
C GLU A 126 14.20 -8.70 -7.08
N SER A 127 13.26 -9.52 -7.55
CA SER A 127 12.56 -9.23 -8.81
C SER A 127 11.74 -7.95 -8.74
N SER A 128 11.09 -7.70 -7.60
CA SER A 128 10.36 -6.45 -7.39
C SER A 128 11.31 -5.26 -7.29
N LYS A 129 12.43 -5.42 -6.60
CA LYS A 129 13.44 -4.37 -6.49
C LYS A 129 13.97 -3.95 -7.85
N GLU A 130 14.29 -4.92 -8.71
CA GLU A 130 14.75 -4.66 -10.06
C GLU A 130 13.69 -3.95 -10.89
N PHE A 131 12.44 -4.36 -10.75
CA PHE A 131 11.32 -3.72 -11.40
C PHE A 131 11.21 -2.25 -10.99
N TYR A 132 11.25 -1.96 -9.70
CA TYR A 132 11.16 -0.57 -9.22
C TYR A 132 12.32 0.28 -9.72
N LYS A 133 13.54 -0.25 -9.69
CA LYS A 133 14.71 0.46 -10.22
C LYS A 133 14.58 0.73 -11.71
N SER A 134 13.99 -0.18 -12.46
CA SER A 134 13.76 0.01 -13.90
C SER A 134 12.78 1.15 -14.19
N LEU A 135 11.95 1.51 -13.23
CA LEU A 135 11.02 2.65 -13.34
C LEU A 135 11.67 3.98 -12.96
N GLY A 136 12.89 3.95 -12.44
CA GLY A 136 13.61 5.13 -11.98
C GLY A 136 13.54 5.38 -10.48
N ALA A 137 12.97 4.46 -9.71
CA ALA A 137 12.94 4.57 -8.25
C ALA A 137 14.32 4.26 -7.66
N GLU A 138 14.64 4.94 -6.56
CA GLU A 138 15.91 4.73 -5.84
C GLU A 138 15.65 3.91 -4.59
N GLU A 139 16.52 2.92 -4.35
CA GLU A 139 16.52 2.16 -3.10
C GLU A 139 17.26 2.96 -2.03
N LYS A 140 16.62 3.17 -0.88
CA LYS A 140 17.22 3.88 0.26
C LYS A 140 17.69 2.90 1.33
N ASP A 141 18.63 3.33 2.16
CA ASP A 141 19.28 2.50 3.17
C ASP A 141 18.74 2.77 4.59
N TRP A 142 17.42 2.82 4.72
CA TRP A 142 16.75 3.01 6.00
C TRP A 142 16.38 1.67 6.61
N ASP A 143 16.66 1.51 7.90
CA ASP A 143 16.18 0.38 8.67
C ASP A 143 14.99 0.80 9.51
N VAL A 144 14.02 -0.09 9.67
CA VAL A 144 12.81 0.16 10.45
C VAL A 144 12.91 -0.55 11.78
N PHE A 145 12.65 0.19 12.87
CA PHE A 145 12.62 -0.36 14.21
C PHE A 145 11.19 -0.38 14.72
N HIS A 146 10.82 -1.44 15.42
CA HIS A 146 9.48 -1.61 15.98
C HIS A 146 9.51 -1.78 17.49
N PHE A 147 8.58 -1.13 18.17
CA PHE A 147 8.11 -1.54 19.48
C PHE A 147 6.68 -2.02 19.32
N THR A 148 6.41 -3.25 19.69
CA THR A 148 5.05 -3.82 19.64
C THR A 148 4.82 -4.72 20.86
N GLY A 149 3.56 -4.86 21.26
CA GLY A 149 3.16 -5.80 22.31
C GLY A 149 3.97 -5.65 23.58
N GLN A 150 4.54 -6.76 24.07
CA GLN A 150 5.25 -6.78 25.34
C GLN A 150 6.51 -5.91 25.33
N SER A 151 7.23 -5.85 24.22
CA SER A 151 8.45 -5.01 24.15
C SER A 151 8.14 -3.53 24.35
N LEU A 152 7.00 -3.08 23.85
CA LEU A 152 6.55 -1.70 24.06
C LEU A 152 6.18 -1.46 25.52
N GLU A 153 5.41 -2.38 26.13
CA GLU A 153 5.03 -2.28 27.54
C GLU A 153 6.25 -2.31 28.46
N ASP A 154 7.20 -3.19 28.19
CA ASP A 154 8.43 -3.29 28.99
C ASP A 154 9.21 -1.99 28.94
N PHE A 155 9.32 -1.38 27.76
CA PHE A 155 10.05 -0.11 27.61
C PHE A 155 9.36 1.05 28.35
N ILE A 156 8.01 1.13 28.27
CA ILE A 156 7.25 2.16 28.98
C ILE A 156 7.45 2.04 30.50
N ASN A 157 7.54 0.83 31.00
CA ASN A 157 7.64 0.54 32.44
C ASN A 157 9.09 0.43 32.95
N GLU A 158 10.07 0.63 32.08
CA GLU A 158 11.49 0.63 32.46
C GLU A 158 11.84 1.92 33.19
N ASP A 159 12.66 1.81 34.26
CA ASP A 159 13.14 2.98 35.01
C ASP A 159 14.33 3.68 34.34
#